data_e9c4cdf5158b9c09a1bd5d30aa77e212
#
_entry.id   e9c4cdf5158b9c09a1bd5d30aa77e212
#
_cell.length_a   1.000
_cell.length_b   1.000
_cell.length_c   1.000
_cell.angle_alpha   90.00
_cell.angle_beta   90.00
_cell.angle_gamma   90.00
#
_symmetry.space_group_name_H-M   'P 1'
#
loop_
_entity.id
_entity.type
_entity.pdbx_description
1 polymer ?
#
loop_
_entity_poly.entity_id
_entity_poly.type
_entity_poly.pdbx_seq_one_letter_code
_entity_poly.pdbx_strand_id
1 'polypeptide(L)'
;EPGQTYWDPALPELTPAQRGRVYSELIRVLAALHDLDVDKIGLGDFGRRSNYFERQLAIWTKQYRASQTQRIAAAESLMEWLAQRVPPDDGQCSLIHGDYRLDNLIFEPETQQARALLDWELSTLGHPLADLAYFCALPRLPAVGLVQGLGGVDRQALGIPPEEEVVARYCELRGI
;
A
#
# COMPACT_ATOMS: atom_id res chain seq x y z
N GLU A 1 -11.64 -1.00 18.24
CA GLU A 1 -11.86 0.45 18.37
C GLU A 1 -13.19 0.83 17.69
N PRO A 2 -14.01 1.71 18.29
CA PRO A 2 -15.17 2.24 17.60
C PRO A 2 -14.75 3.17 16.46
N GLY A 3 -15.42 3.07 15.31
CA GLY A 3 -15.10 3.86 14.12
C GLY A 3 -15.75 3.28 12.88
N GLN A 4 -15.36 3.79 11.71
CA GLN A 4 -15.90 3.39 10.42
C GLN A 4 -14.76 2.88 9.52
N THR A 5 -15.02 1.79 8.81
CA THR A 5 -14.17 1.29 7.72
C THR A 5 -14.84 1.60 6.38
N TYR A 6 -14.03 1.79 5.34
CA TYR A 6 -14.50 2.07 3.99
C TYR A 6 -14.02 0.98 3.04
N TRP A 7 -14.92 0.42 2.24
CA TRP A 7 -14.61 -0.65 1.28
C TRP A 7 -14.49 -0.13 -0.15
N ASP A 8 -15.33 0.87 -0.49
CA ASP A 8 -15.32 1.48 -1.81
C ASP A 8 -14.30 2.63 -1.85
N PRO A 9 -13.24 2.55 -2.67
CA PRO A 9 -12.24 3.60 -2.73
C PRO A 9 -12.77 4.92 -3.31
N ALA A 10 -13.93 4.93 -3.97
CA ALA A 10 -14.60 6.15 -4.41
C ALA A 10 -15.30 6.89 -3.26
N LEU A 11 -15.54 6.22 -2.10
CA LEU A 11 -16.15 6.80 -0.90
C LEU A 11 -17.47 7.54 -1.21
N PRO A 12 -18.46 6.87 -1.83
CA PRO A 12 -19.64 7.53 -2.38
C PRO A 12 -20.47 8.29 -1.32
N GLU A 13 -20.41 7.86 -0.07
CA GLU A 13 -21.12 8.46 1.08
C GLU A 13 -20.46 9.76 1.59
N LEU A 14 -19.26 10.09 1.15
CA LEU A 14 -18.50 11.25 1.61
C LEU A 14 -18.55 12.41 0.61
N THR A 15 -18.44 13.62 1.11
CA THR A 15 -18.22 14.82 0.28
C THR A 15 -16.79 14.84 -0.29
N PRO A 16 -16.53 15.58 -1.38
CA PRO A 16 -15.16 15.70 -1.93
C PRO A 16 -14.11 16.13 -0.88
N ALA A 17 -14.46 17.07 0.01
CA ALA A 17 -13.56 17.50 1.07
C ALA A 17 -13.28 16.40 2.12
N GLN A 18 -14.25 15.55 2.41
CA GLN A 18 -14.08 14.40 3.31
C GLN A 18 -13.21 13.32 2.66
N ARG A 19 -13.43 13.03 1.38
CA ARG A 19 -12.57 12.10 0.61
C ARG A 19 -11.11 12.54 0.62
N GLY A 20 -10.86 13.84 0.35
CA GLY A 20 -9.51 14.40 0.42
C GLY A 20 -8.87 14.21 1.81
N ARG A 21 -9.65 14.37 2.91
CA ARG A 21 -9.14 14.10 4.26
C ARG A 21 -8.80 12.63 4.49
N VAL A 22 -9.66 11.69 4.05
CA VAL A 22 -9.39 10.25 4.16
C VAL A 22 -8.10 9.88 3.44
N TYR A 23 -7.94 10.31 2.18
CA TYR A 23 -6.72 10.02 1.43
C TYR A 23 -5.47 10.69 2.00
N SER A 24 -5.59 11.92 2.49
CA SER A 24 -4.48 12.59 3.19
C SER A 24 -4.08 11.87 4.47
N GLU A 25 -5.05 11.34 5.20
CA GLU A 25 -4.80 10.57 6.41
C GLU A 25 -4.15 9.21 6.11
N LEU A 26 -4.58 8.52 5.04
CA LEU A 26 -3.91 7.30 4.56
C LEU A 26 -2.42 7.56 4.30
N ILE A 27 -2.10 8.62 3.57
CA ILE A 27 -0.70 8.97 3.27
C ILE A 27 0.07 9.28 4.55
N ARG A 28 -0.54 10.03 5.49
CA ARG A 28 0.07 10.38 6.77
C ARG A 28 0.38 9.16 7.63
N VAL A 29 -0.57 8.23 7.74
CA VAL A 29 -0.39 7.00 8.52
C VAL A 29 0.70 6.12 7.91
N LEU A 30 0.73 5.99 6.58
CA LEU A 30 1.76 5.22 5.89
C LEU A 30 3.16 5.80 6.13
N ALA A 31 3.31 7.12 6.00
CA ALA A 31 4.57 7.79 6.27
C ALA A 31 5.00 7.62 7.74
N ALA A 32 4.08 7.79 8.69
CA ALA A 32 4.36 7.62 10.11
C ALA A 32 4.74 6.17 10.47
N LEU A 33 4.12 5.17 9.84
CA LEU A 33 4.49 3.77 9.98
C LEU A 33 5.94 3.54 9.56
N HIS A 34 6.32 4.07 8.39
CA HIS A 34 7.66 3.89 7.85
C HIS A 34 8.74 4.71 8.57
N ASP A 35 8.36 5.71 9.36
CA ASP A 35 9.28 6.51 10.21
C ASP A 35 9.59 5.85 11.55
N LEU A 36 8.89 4.77 11.90
CA LEU A 36 9.14 4.08 13.16
C LEU A 36 10.57 3.53 13.20
N ASP A 37 11.30 3.87 14.26
CA ASP A 37 12.60 3.25 14.55
C ASP A 37 12.37 1.84 15.10
N VAL A 38 12.50 0.86 14.21
CA VAL A 38 12.16 -0.55 14.51
C VAL A 38 13.00 -1.14 15.63
N ASP A 39 14.20 -0.65 15.86
CA ASP A 39 15.04 -1.10 16.96
C ASP A 39 14.56 -0.54 18.29
N LYS A 40 14.18 0.75 18.34
CA LYS A 40 13.64 1.37 19.55
C LYS A 40 12.31 0.79 20.01
N ILE A 41 11.48 0.35 19.07
CA ILE A 41 10.19 -0.27 19.41
C ILE A 41 10.26 -1.79 19.63
N GLY A 42 11.48 -2.38 19.59
CA GLY A 42 11.70 -3.79 19.86
C GLY A 42 11.34 -4.74 18.72
N LEU A 43 11.29 -4.26 17.48
CA LEU A 43 10.98 -5.03 16.28
C LEU A 43 12.21 -5.24 15.36
N GLY A 44 13.41 -5.05 15.88
CA GLY A 44 14.65 -5.16 15.10
C GLY A 44 14.91 -6.54 14.49
N ASP A 45 14.31 -7.59 15.03
CA ASP A 45 14.38 -8.98 14.58
C ASP A 45 13.06 -9.49 13.94
N PHE A 46 12.09 -8.60 13.73
CA PHE A 46 10.78 -8.97 13.16
C PHE A 46 10.84 -9.46 11.71
N GLY A 47 11.95 -9.24 11.00
CA GLY A 47 12.16 -9.68 9.62
C GLY A 47 13.59 -9.47 9.14
N ARG A 48 13.84 -9.87 7.90
CA ARG A 48 15.15 -9.67 7.26
C ARG A 48 15.21 -8.30 6.62
N ARG A 49 16.22 -7.50 6.97
CA ARG A 49 16.37 -6.11 6.56
C ARG A 49 16.84 -5.91 5.10
N SER A 50 17.53 -6.90 4.53
CA SER A 50 18.20 -6.74 3.22
C SER A 50 17.47 -7.47 2.09
N ASN A 51 17.73 -7.03 0.85
CA ASN A 51 17.30 -7.67 -0.40
C ASN A 51 15.77 -7.93 -0.44
N TYR A 52 14.99 -6.96 0.01
CA TYR A 52 13.53 -7.13 0.16
C TYR A 52 12.86 -7.48 -1.18
N PHE A 53 13.08 -6.70 -2.23
CA PHE A 53 12.40 -6.91 -3.52
C PHE A 53 12.78 -8.23 -4.18
N GLU A 54 14.07 -8.64 -4.11
CA GLU A 54 14.51 -9.93 -4.62
C GLU A 54 13.83 -11.10 -3.91
N ARG A 55 13.75 -11.03 -2.58
CA ARG A 55 13.07 -12.06 -1.77
C ARG A 55 11.58 -12.14 -2.09
N GLN A 56 10.90 -11.00 -2.19
CA GLN A 56 9.46 -10.96 -2.50
C GLN A 56 9.19 -11.52 -3.88
N LEU A 57 9.96 -11.15 -4.89
CA LEU A 57 9.83 -11.72 -6.23
C LEU A 57 10.00 -13.25 -6.22
N ALA A 58 10.99 -13.76 -5.50
CA ALA A 58 11.21 -15.19 -5.38
C ALA A 58 10.05 -15.92 -4.68
N ILE A 59 9.54 -15.35 -3.57
CA ILE A 59 8.40 -15.91 -2.81
C ILE A 59 7.14 -15.94 -3.68
N TRP A 60 6.76 -14.82 -4.26
CA TRP A 60 5.53 -14.72 -5.05
C TRP A 60 5.58 -15.52 -6.34
N THR A 61 6.75 -15.58 -7.01
CA THR A 61 6.97 -16.46 -8.18
C THR A 61 6.78 -17.93 -7.79
N LYS A 62 7.34 -18.36 -6.65
CA LYS A 62 7.18 -19.72 -6.16
C LYS A 62 5.72 -20.05 -5.82
N GLN A 63 5.02 -19.13 -5.14
CA GLN A 63 3.62 -19.33 -4.78
C GLN A 63 2.71 -19.38 -6.02
N TYR A 64 2.91 -18.46 -6.98
CA TYR A 64 2.17 -18.47 -8.24
C TYR A 64 2.33 -19.81 -8.95
N ARG A 65 3.56 -20.29 -9.12
CA ARG A 65 3.83 -21.59 -9.77
C ARG A 65 3.22 -22.78 -9.04
N ALA A 66 3.21 -22.73 -7.70
CA ALA A 66 2.62 -23.80 -6.88
C ALA A 66 1.09 -23.82 -6.93
N SER A 67 0.42 -22.69 -7.12
CA SER A 67 -1.03 -22.55 -7.20
C SER A 67 -1.58 -22.49 -8.62
N GLN A 68 -0.72 -22.54 -9.63
CA GLN A 68 -1.09 -22.37 -11.03
C GLN A 68 -2.00 -23.51 -11.51
N THR A 69 -3.24 -23.19 -11.88
CA THR A 69 -4.20 -24.12 -12.49
C THR A 69 -4.22 -24.03 -14.03
N GLN A 70 -3.76 -22.87 -14.56
CA GLN A 70 -3.63 -22.63 -15.99
C GLN A 70 -2.44 -21.68 -16.26
N ARG A 71 -1.90 -21.74 -17.46
CA ARG A 71 -0.82 -20.84 -17.85
C ARG A 71 -1.38 -19.47 -18.23
N ILE A 72 -0.91 -18.42 -17.54
CA ILE A 72 -1.22 -17.02 -17.86
C ILE A 72 0.03 -16.38 -18.45
N ALA A 73 0.06 -16.20 -19.77
CA ALA A 73 1.26 -15.70 -20.46
C ALA A 73 1.72 -14.32 -19.95
N ALA A 74 0.81 -13.43 -19.60
CA ALA A 74 1.12 -12.12 -19.05
C ALA A 74 1.83 -12.23 -17.67
N ALA A 75 1.44 -13.19 -16.83
CA ALA A 75 2.10 -13.41 -15.54
C ALA A 75 3.53 -13.95 -15.73
N GLU A 76 3.73 -14.89 -16.65
CA GLU A 76 5.08 -15.42 -16.97
C GLU A 76 5.99 -14.29 -17.48
N SER A 77 5.50 -13.49 -18.44
CA SER A 77 6.26 -12.35 -18.97
C SER A 77 6.57 -11.31 -17.89
N LEU A 78 5.64 -11.05 -16.95
CA LEU A 78 5.85 -10.13 -15.85
C LEU A 78 6.94 -10.64 -14.89
N MET A 79 6.91 -11.92 -14.51
CA MET A 79 7.93 -12.53 -13.65
C MET A 79 9.34 -12.44 -14.28
N GLU A 80 9.46 -12.73 -15.58
CA GLU A 80 10.72 -12.61 -16.33
C GLU A 80 11.20 -11.16 -16.39
N TRP A 81 10.29 -10.21 -16.66
CA TRP A 81 10.58 -8.79 -16.72
C TRP A 81 11.07 -8.23 -15.38
N LEU A 82 10.38 -8.61 -14.29
CA LEU A 82 10.75 -8.19 -12.94
C LEU A 82 12.11 -8.76 -12.52
N ALA A 83 12.40 -10.03 -12.82
CA ALA A 83 13.66 -10.66 -12.48
C ALA A 83 14.88 -9.94 -13.07
N GLN A 84 14.71 -9.29 -14.23
CA GLN A 84 15.77 -8.51 -14.89
C GLN A 84 15.86 -7.07 -14.38
N ARG A 85 14.93 -6.62 -13.52
CA ARG A 85 14.77 -5.21 -13.12
C ARG A 85 14.59 -5.00 -11.62
N VAL A 86 14.96 -6.00 -10.84
CA VAL A 86 15.01 -5.84 -9.38
C VAL A 86 16.03 -4.73 -9.07
N PRO A 87 15.62 -3.65 -8.39
CA PRO A 87 16.56 -2.61 -8.01
C PRO A 87 17.61 -3.16 -7.03
N PRO A 88 18.83 -2.62 -7.06
CA PRO A 88 19.83 -2.96 -6.05
C PRO A 88 19.31 -2.58 -4.65
N ASP A 89 19.74 -3.34 -3.66
CA ASP A 89 19.45 -3.04 -2.27
C ASP A 89 20.17 -1.74 -1.86
N ASP A 90 19.41 -0.73 -1.50
CA ASP A 90 19.90 0.58 -1.06
C ASP A 90 20.00 0.72 0.46
N GLY A 91 19.73 -0.37 1.20
CA GLY A 91 19.77 -0.44 2.65
C GLY A 91 18.58 0.19 3.37
N GLN A 92 17.58 0.71 2.65
CA GLN A 92 16.36 1.20 3.27
C GLN A 92 15.55 0.06 3.88
N CYS A 93 15.13 0.25 5.13
CA CYS A 93 14.36 -0.74 5.88
C CYS A 93 13.42 -0.04 6.84
N SER A 94 12.14 -0.36 6.75
CA SER A 94 11.08 0.11 7.65
C SER A 94 10.21 -1.07 8.08
N LEU A 95 9.38 -0.86 9.09
CA LEU A 95 8.23 -1.72 9.31
C LEU A 95 7.24 -1.46 8.20
N ILE A 96 6.94 -2.47 7.40
CA ILE A 96 5.92 -2.39 6.34
C ILE A 96 4.70 -3.19 6.72
N HIS A 97 3.56 -2.76 6.23
CA HIS A 97 2.27 -3.41 6.47
C HIS A 97 2.10 -4.66 5.57
N GLY A 98 2.49 -4.56 4.31
CA GLY A 98 2.40 -5.63 3.32
C GLY A 98 1.05 -5.74 2.61
N ASP A 99 -0.02 -5.15 3.17
CA ASP A 99 -1.36 -5.02 2.56
C ASP A 99 -1.98 -3.65 2.94
N TYR A 100 -1.24 -2.56 2.70
CA TYR A 100 -1.70 -1.22 3.08
C TYR A 100 -2.78 -0.70 2.15
N ARG A 101 -4.03 -0.68 2.63
CA ARG A 101 -5.20 -0.29 1.84
C ARG A 101 -6.29 0.33 2.73
N LEU A 102 -7.23 1.03 2.08
CA LEU A 102 -8.30 1.80 2.72
C LEU A 102 -9.12 1.00 3.75
N ASP A 103 -9.50 -0.21 3.40
CA ASP A 103 -10.33 -1.10 4.22
C ASP A 103 -9.61 -1.70 5.42
N ASN A 104 -8.27 -1.57 5.49
CA ASN A 104 -7.47 -1.95 6.64
C ASN A 104 -7.29 -0.81 7.67
N LEU A 105 -8.00 0.32 7.51
CA LEU A 105 -8.00 1.39 8.51
C LEU A 105 -9.40 1.61 9.09
N ILE A 106 -9.42 1.92 10.39
CA ILE A 106 -10.60 2.43 11.09
C ILE A 106 -10.48 3.94 11.20
N PHE A 107 -11.51 4.66 10.76
CA PHE A 107 -11.55 6.12 10.78
C PHE A 107 -12.55 6.65 11.80
N GLU A 108 -12.26 7.80 12.36
CA GLU A 108 -13.24 8.61 13.07
C GLU A 108 -14.25 9.20 12.06
N PRO A 109 -15.57 8.96 12.22
CA PRO A 109 -16.55 9.39 11.23
C PRO A 109 -16.64 10.90 11.00
N GLU A 110 -16.38 11.72 12.02
CA GLU A 110 -16.51 13.18 11.94
C GLU A 110 -15.27 13.85 11.37
N THR A 111 -14.09 13.43 11.83
CA THR A 111 -12.80 14.06 11.50
C THR A 111 -12.08 13.40 10.34
N GLN A 112 -12.40 12.15 10.04
CA GLN A 112 -11.71 11.25 9.10
C GLN A 112 -10.27 10.92 9.54
N GLN A 113 -9.93 11.08 10.81
CA GLN A 113 -8.65 10.66 11.36
C GLN A 113 -8.61 9.15 11.57
N ALA A 114 -7.49 8.52 11.26
CA ALA A 114 -7.29 7.10 11.52
C ALA A 114 -7.18 6.82 13.02
N ARG A 115 -7.94 5.86 13.49
CA ARG A 115 -7.93 5.36 14.87
C ARG A 115 -7.12 4.08 15.02
N ALA A 116 -7.12 3.23 13.99
CA ALA A 116 -6.38 1.98 13.99
C ALA A 116 -6.01 1.55 12.56
N LEU A 117 -4.91 0.83 12.46
CA LEU A 117 -4.48 0.08 11.29
C LEU A 117 -4.62 -1.41 11.63
N LEU A 118 -5.27 -2.16 10.76
CA LEU A 118 -5.68 -3.56 10.96
C LEU A 118 -4.93 -4.49 10.02
N ASP A 119 -5.05 -5.79 10.27
CA ASP A 119 -4.61 -6.87 9.37
C ASP A 119 -3.09 -6.90 9.12
N TRP A 120 -2.35 -7.10 10.19
CA TRP A 120 -0.89 -7.11 10.22
C TRP A 120 -0.24 -8.44 9.80
N GLU A 121 -1.02 -9.40 9.29
CA GLU A 121 -0.52 -10.77 9.03
C GLU A 121 0.58 -10.84 7.95
N LEU A 122 0.65 -9.86 7.03
CA LEU A 122 1.67 -9.74 6.01
C LEU A 122 2.82 -8.79 6.38
N SER A 123 2.77 -8.23 7.58
CA SER A 123 3.76 -7.25 8.03
C SER A 123 5.15 -7.88 8.24
N THR A 124 6.17 -7.10 7.95
CA THR A 124 7.57 -7.51 8.10
C THR A 124 8.50 -6.29 8.05
N LEU A 125 9.80 -6.53 8.23
CA LEU A 125 10.80 -5.54 7.86
C LEU A 125 11.06 -5.59 6.35
N GLY A 126 10.96 -4.43 5.68
CA GLY A 126 11.10 -4.36 4.24
C GLY A 126 11.32 -2.96 3.71
N HIS A 127 11.41 -2.84 2.40
CA HIS A 127 11.60 -1.55 1.76
C HIS A 127 10.30 -0.73 1.76
N PRO A 128 10.30 0.52 2.29
CA PRO A 128 9.06 1.30 2.49
C PRO A 128 8.30 1.59 1.19
N LEU A 129 8.99 1.73 0.06
CA LEU A 129 8.33 1.95 -1.23
C LEU A 129 7.48 0.75 -1.70
N ALA A 130 7.58 -0.42 -1.06
CA ALA A 130 6.72 -1.56 -1.40
C ALA A 130 5.26 -1.27 -1.03
N ASP A 131 5.00 -0.78 0.19
CA ASP A 131 3.65 -0.40 0.60
C ASP A 131 3.13 0.80 -0.19
N LEU A 132 3.98 1.82 -0.43
CA LEU A 132 3.59 2.97 -1.25
C LEU A 132 3.20 2.55 -2.66
N ALA A 133 3.99 1.69 -3.30
CA ALA A 133 3.71 1.19 -4.65
C ALA A 133 2.42 0.36 -4.69
N TYR A 134 2.20 -0.49 -3.67
CA TYR A 134 0.98 -1.27 -3.53
C TYR A 134 -0.24 -0.34 -3.37
N PHE A 135 -0.17 0.64 -2.47
CA PHE A 135 -1.21 1.64 -2.27
C PHE A 135 -1.52 2.42 -3.57
N CYS A 136 -0.52 2.81 -4.34
CA CYS A 136 -0.69 3.48 -5.63
C CYS A 136 -1.20 2.57 -6.75
N ALA A 137 -0.94 1.26 -6.68
CA ALA A 137 -1.38 0.31 -7.71
C ALA A 137 -2.89 0.00 -7.62
N LEU A 138 -3.45 -0.10 -6.41
CA LEU A 138 -4.85 -0.45 -6.20
C LEU A 138 -5.83 0.49 -6.92
N PRO A 139 -5.69 1.83 -6.85
CA PRO A 139 -6.56 2.74 -7.59
C PRO A 139 -6.51 2.61 -9.11
N ARG A 140 -5.50 1.95 -9.68
CA ARG A 140 -5.40 1.69 -11.13
C ARG A 140 -6.30 0.55 -11.59
N LEU A 141 -6.75 -0.30 -10.66
CA LEU A 141 -7.68 -1.38 -10.96
C LEU A 141 -9.04 -0.82 -11.40
N PRO A 142 -9.83 -1.59 -12.18
CA PRO A 142 -11.19 -1.19 -12.54
C PRO A 142 -12.04 -0.89 -11.30
N ALA A 143 -13.01 0.03 -11.45
CA ALA A 143 -13.97 0.37 -10.40
C ALA A 143 -14.98 -0.76 -10.09
N VAL A 144 -14.90 -1.89 -10.80
CA VAL A 144 -15.75 -3.06 -10.63
C VAL A 144 -14.89 -4.32 -10.56
N GLY A 145 -15.26 -5.27 -9.70
CA GLY A 145 -14.54 -6.53 -9.55
C GLY A 145 -14.42 -6.95 -8.09
N LEU A 146 -13.65 -8.01 -7.83
CA LEU A 146 -13.40 -8.52 -6.48
C LEU A 146 -12.57 -7.54 -5.64
N VAL A 147 -11.63 -6.86 -6.29
CA VAL A 147 -10.88 -5.75 -5.69
C VAL A 147 -11.22 -4.51 -6.52
N GLN A 148 -11.92 -3.58 -5.91
CA GLN A 148 -12.35 -2.35 -6.56
C GLN A 148 -11.20 -1.33 -6.54
N GLY A 149 -11.00 -0.68 -7.70
CA GLY A 149 -10.09 0.46 -7.83
C GLY A 149 -10.84 1.73 -8.24
N LEU A 150 -10.12 2.65 -8.87
CA LEU A 150 -10.64 3.92 -9.39
C LEU A 150 -10.40 4.05 -10.90
N GLY A 151 -10.15 2.94 -11.60
CA GLY A 151 -9.91 2.95 -13.04
C GLY A 151 -11.13 3.48 -13.81
N GLY A 152 -10.93 4.55 -14.59
CA GLY A 152 -12.00 5.22 -15.33
C GLY A 152 -12.80 6.24 -14.51
N VAL A 153 -12.49 6.44 -13.23
CA VAL A 153 -13.15 7.42 -12.36
C VAL A 153 -12.41 8.77 -12.42
N ASP A 154 -13.14 9.86 -12.52
CA ASP A 154 -12.58 11.21 -12.40
C ASP A 154 -12.27 11.52 -10.92
N ARG A 155 -11.03 11.21 -10.51
CA ARG A 155 -10.57 11.41 -9.14
C ARG A 155 -10.63 12.88 -8.71
N GLN A 156 -10.31 13.80 -9.62
CA GLN A 156 -10.29 15.22 -9.31
C GLN A 156 -11.71 15.74 -8.99
N ALA A 157 -12.70 15.33 -9.77
CA ALA A 157 -14.10 15.67 -9.49
C ALA A 157 -14.59 15.08 -8.16
N LEU A 158 -14.04 13.93 -7.74
CA LEU A 158 -14.35 13.30 -6.47
C LEU A 158 -13.59 13.91 -5.27
N GLY A 159 -12.56 14.73 -5.49
CA GLY A 159 -11.68 15.25 -4.44
C GLY A 159 -10.68 14.21 -3.93
N ILE A 160 -10.39 13.19 -4.74
CA ILE A 160 -9.39 12.15 -4.46
C ILE A 160 -8.08 12.57 -5.13
N PRO A 161 -6.93 12.61 -4.41
CA PRO A 161 -5.68 13.04 -4.99
C PRO A 161 -5.21 12.12 -6.13
N PRO A 162 -4.62 12.67 -7.21
CA PRO A 162 -3.95 11.87 -8.21
C PRO A 162 -2.68 11.22 -7.63
N GLU A 163 -2.16 10.21 -8.32
CA GLU A 163 -1.01 9.44 -7.82
C GLU A 163 0.22 10.30 -7.57
N GLU A 164 0.49 11.26 -8.45
CA GLU A 164 1.63 12.17 -8.33
C GLU A 164 1.57 12.98 -7.02
N GLU A 165 0.39 13.40 -6.61
CA GLU A 165 0.18 14.13 -5.36
C GLU A 165 0.35 13.20 -4.16
N VAL A 166 -0.14 11.96 -4.23
CA VAL A 166 0.06 10.93 -3.21
C VAL A 166 1.55 10.70 -2.96
N VAL A 167 2.32 10.46 -4.04
CA VAL A 167 3.76 10.22 -3.96
C VAL A 167 4.49 11.44 -3.44
N ALA A 168 4.20 12.64 -3.97
CA ALA A 168 4.83 13.89 -3.53
C ALA A 168 4.58 14.14 -2.04
N ARG A 169 3.36 13.95 -1.57
CA ARG A 169 3.01 14.14 -0.15
C ARG A 169 3.68 13.12 0.75
N TYR A 170 3.76 11.87 0.32
CA TYR A 170 4.49 10.84 1.07
C TYR A 170 5.97 11.20 1.18
N CYS A 171 6.63 11.57 0.06
CA CYS A 171 8.03 11.98 0.06
C CYS A 171 8.28 13.19 0.96
N GLU A 172 7.42 14.22 0.91
CA GLU A 172 7.49 15.38 1.81
C GLU A 172 7.43 14.98 3.29
N LEU A 173 6.49 14.11 3.66
CA LEU A 173 6.33 13.64 5.03
C LEU A 173 7.53 12.82 5.51
N ARG A 174 8.16 12.07 4.60
CA ARG A 174 9.33 11.24 4.88
C ARG A 174 10.66 12.01 4.79
N GLY A 175 10.65 13.23 4.25
CA GLY A 175 11.85 14.03 4.04
C GLY A 175 12.79 13.48 2.95
N ILE A 176 12.23 12.87 1.90
CA ILE A 176 12.96 12.26 0.77
C ILE A 176 12.56 12.88 -0.56
#